data_e20950b86516d98129270e6588933030
#
_entry.id   e20950b86516d98129270e6588933030
#
_cell.length_a   1.000
_cell.length_b   1.000
_cell.length_c   1.000
_cell.angle_alpha   90.00
_cell.angle_beta   90.00
_cell.angle_gamma   90.00
#
_symmetry.space_group_name_H-M   'P 1'
#
loop_
_entity.id
_entity.type
_entity.pdbx_description
1 polymer ?
#
loop_
_entity_poly.entity_id
_entity_poly.type
_entity_poly.pdbx_seq_one_letter_code
_entity_poly.pdbx_strand_id
1 'polypeptide(L)'
;MIDRLKTQQNKLLANERHDAWENVARKIAHEIKNPLTPIQLIIDSLKNKYTDLLDENNKISFNEKVKTINKQVKLIEKLVNEFSDFARMPKPIFKKIYLKKIVNDCLKLMKVND
;
A
#
# COMPACT_ATOMS: atom_id res chain seq x y z
N MET A 1 -2.72 -39.91 -20.42
CA MET A 1 -4.03 -39.23 -20.56
C MET A 1 -4.54 -38.64 -19.25
N ILE A 2 -4.44 -39.35 -18.13
CA ILE A 2 -4.88 -38.88 -16.83
C ILE A 2 -4.07 -37.67 -16.38
N ASP A 3 -2.78 -37.61 -16.69
CA ASP A 3 -1.89 -36.48 -16.31
C ASP A 3 -2.22 -35.17 -17.05
N ARG A 4 -2.67 -35.24 -18.30
CA ARG A 4 -3.08 -34.06 -19.08
C ARG A 4 -4.34 -33.40 -18.50
N LEU A 5 -5.32 -34.22 -18.09
CA LEU A 5 -6.57 -33.75 -17.51
C LEU A 5 -6.29 -33.03 -16.17
N LYS A 6 -5.44 -33.61 -15.33
CA LYS A 6 -5.04 -32.98 -14.07
C LYS A 6 -4.32 -31.65 -14.29
N THR A 7 -3.43 -31.57 -15.28
CA THR A 7 -2.71 -30.34 -15.62
C THR A 7 -3.67 -29.24 -16.09
N GLN A 8 -4.65 -29.59 -16.93
CA GLN A 8 -5.66 -28.64 -17.41
C GLN A 8 -6.57 -28.15 -16.28
N GLN A 9 -7.01 -29.04 -15.39
CA GLN A 9 -7.80 -28.67 -14.22
C GLN A 9 -7.02 -27.74 -13.29
N ASN A 10 -5.74 -28.01 -13.07
CA ASN A 10 -4.88 -27.17 -12.24
C ASN A 10 -4.69 -25.77 -12.84
N LYS A 11 -4.57 -25.67 -14.17
CA LYS A 11 -4.51 -24.37 -14.85
C LYS A 11 -5.79 -23.56 -14.71
N LEU A 12 -6.95 -24.20 -14.87
CA LEU A 12 -8.25 -23.55 -14.68
C LEU A 12 -8.43 -23.05 -13.25
N LEU A 13 -8.11 -23.88 -12.26
CA LEU A 13 -8.19 -23.50 -10.86
C LEU A 13 -7.23 -22.35 -10.53
N ALA A 14 -6.03 -22.36 -11.09
CA ALA A 14 -5.06 -21.28 -10.90
C ALA A 14 -5.58 -19.96 -11.50
N ASN A 15 -6.20 -19.99 -12.67
CA ASN A 15 -6.78 -18.80 -13.31
C ASN A 15 -7.97 -18.25 -12.51
N GLU A 16 -8.85 -19.12 -12.02
CA GLU A 16 -9.98 -18.71 -11.19
C GLU A 16 -9.49 -18.08 -9.87
N ARG A 17 -8.46 -18.66 -9.24
CA ARG A 17 -7.85 -18.12 -8.03
C ARG A 17 -7.19 -16.77 -8.30
N HIS A 18 -6.57 -16.61 -9.47
CA HIS A 18 -5.95 -15.35 -9.86
C HIS A 18 -6.99 -14.24 -10.00
N ASP A 19 -8.10 -14.51 -10.70
CA ASP A 19 -9.17 -13.54 -10.90
C ASP A 19 -9.83 -13.14 -9.57
N ALA A 20 -10.10 -14.13 -8.72
CA ALA A 20 -10.65 -13.89 -7.39
C ALA A 20 -9.69 -13.06 -6.53
N TRP A 21 -8.39 -13.37 -6.60
CA TRP A 21 -7.36 -12.63 -5.88
C TRP A 21 -7.26 -11.18 -6.37
N GLU A 22 -7.30 -10.95 -7.68
CA GLU A 22 -7.28 -9.61 -8.25
C GLU A 22 -8.44 -8.77 -7.75
N ASN A 23 -9.65 -9.32 -7.72
CA ASN A 23 -10.83 -8.63 -7.21
C ASN A 23 -10.72 -8.30 -5.72
N VAL A 24 -10.23 -9.24 -4.91
CA VAL A 24 -10.00 -9.03 -3.47
C VAL A 24 -8.95 -7.96 -3.24
N ALA A 25 -7.86 -7.99 -3.98
CA ALA A 25 -6.78 -7.02 -3.85
C ALA A 25 -7.25 -5.60 -4.21
N ARG A 26 -8.05 -5.45 -5.26
CA ARG A 26 -8.65 -4.15 -5.60
C ARG A 26 -9.55 -3.63 -4.50
N LYS A 27 -10.39 -4.49 -3.94
CA LYS A 27 -11.31 -4.13 -2.87
C LYS A 27 -10.54 -3.70 -1.63
N ILE A 28 -9.53 -4.46 -1.24
CA ILE A 28 -8.67 -4.12 -0.10
C ILE A 28 -7.98 -2.78 -0.32
N ALA A 29 -7.44 -2.55 -1.53
CA ALA A 29 -6.80 -1.29 -1.87
C ALA A 29 -7.74 -0.10 -1.71
N HIS A 30 -8.96 -0.21 -2.20
CA HIS A 30 -9.99 0.83 -2.04
C HIS A 30 -10.37 1.04 -0.58
N GLU A 31 -10.54 -0.04 0.17
CA GLU A 31 -10.90 0.03 1.59
C GLU A 31 -9.79 0.63 2.46
N ILE A 32 -8.52 0.45 2.08
CA ILE A 32 -7.38 1.07 2.76
C ILE A 32 -7.26 2.55 2.40
N LYS A 33 -7.45 2.91 1.13
CA LYS A 33 -7.40 4.30 0.67
C LYS A 33 -8.51 5.16 1.30
N ASN A 34 -9.67 4.58 1.53
CA ASN A 34 -10.81 5.33 2.07
C ASN A 34 -10.52 6.00 3.42
N PRO A 35 -9.94 5.33 4.44
CA PRO A 35 -9.59 6.00 5.68
C PRO A 35 -8.38 6.93 5.57
N LEU A 36 -7.51 6.76 4.58
CA LEU A 36 -6.34 7.62 4.41
C LEU A 36 -6.71 9.04 3.99
N THR A 37 -7.73 9.20 3.18
CA THR A 37 -8.19 10.53 2.72
C THR A 37 -8.63 11.43 3.88
N PRO A 38 -9.55 11.01 4.77
CA PRO A 38 -9.90 11.83 5.92
C PRO A 38 -8.75 12.03 6.91
N ILE A 39 -7.85 11.08 7.04
CA ILE A 39 -6.65 11.24 7.87
C ILE A 39 -5.79 12.39 7.35
N GLN A 40 -5.53 12.46 6.05
CA GLN A 40 -4.78 13.56 5.44
C GLN A 40 -5.47 14.91 5.65
N LEU A 41 -6.78 14.95 5.47
CA LEU A 41 -7.56 16.18 5.67
C LEU A 41 -7.49 16.67 7.12
N ILE A 42 -7.57 15.76 8.08
CA ILE A 42 -7.46 16.10 9.51
C ILE A 42 -6.06 16.61 9.84
N ILE A 43 -5.03 15.96 9.31
CA ILE A 43 -3.64 16.38 9.53
C ILE A 43 -3.40 17.79 8.97
N ASP A 44 -3.88 18.07 7.76
CA ASP A 44 -3.77 19.40 7.15
C ASP A 44 -4.54 20.43 7.95
N SER A 45 -5.73 20.08 8.44
CA SER A 45 -6.54 20.94 9.29
C SER A 45 -5.82 21.25 10.63
N LEU A 46 -5.23 20.24 11.27
CA LEU A 46 -4.46 20.42 12.49
C LEU A 46 -3.28 21.36 12.27
N LYS A 47 -2.56 21.17 11.15
CA LYS A 47 -1.43 22.01 10.80
C LYS A 47 -1.85 23.46 10.60
N ASN A 48 -2.92 23.69 9.85
CA ASN A 48 -3.38 25.04 9.53
C ASN A 48 -3.99 25.75 10.75
N LYS A 49 -4.67 25.01 11.62
CA LYS A 49 -5.42 25.57 12.74
C LYS A 49 -4.58 25.81 13.99
N TYR A 50 -3.64 24.93 14.28
CA TYR A 50 -2.93 24.92 15.55
C TYR A 50 -1.47 25.38 15.47
N THR A 51 -0.88 25.45 14.28
CA THR A 51 0.52 25.84 14.12
C THR A 51 0.80 27.22 14.73
N ASP A 52 -0.07 28.20 14.49
CA ASP A 52 0.10 29.57 14.95
C ASP A 52 -0.14 29.73 16.46
N LEU A 53 -0.76 28.73 17.08
CA LEU A 53 -1.04 28.76 18.53
C LEU A 53 0.11 28.25 19.38
N LEU A 54 1.12 27.65 18.74
CA LEU A 54 2.26 27.05 19.42
C LEU A 54 3.43 28.01 19.52
N ASP A 55 4.24 27.88 20.58
CA ASP A 55 5.50 28.60 20.67
C ASP A 55 6.51 28.05 19.65
N GLU A 56 7.67 28.72 19.50
CA GLU A 56 8.66 28.37 18.49
C GLU A 56 9.15 26.93 18.62
N ASN A 57 9.46 26.48 19.83
CA ASN A 57 9.97 25.13 20.07
C ASN A 57 8.91 24.06 19.78
N ASN A 58 7.69 24.28 20.26
CA ASN A 58 6.56 23.36 20.03
C ASN A 58 6.12 23.36 18.58
N LYS A 59 6.21 24.51 17.91
CA LYS A 59 5.88 24.65 16.49
C LYS A 59 6.81 23.79 15.62
N ILE A 60 8.11 23.82 15.89
CA ILE A 60 9.11 23.02 15.18
C ILE A 60 8.83 21.53 15.38
N SER A 61 8.61 21.10 16.63
CA SER A 61 8.32 19.72 16.98
C SER A 61 7.02 19.24 16.34
N PHE A 62 5.98 20.06 16.39
CA PHE A 62 4.67 19.77 15.77
C PHE A 62 4.80 19.59 14.26
N ASN A 63 5.49 20.51 13.57
CA ASN A 63 5.69 20.46 12.13
C ASN A 63 6.48 19.22 11.71
N GLU A 64 7.49 18.84 12.49
CA GLU A 64 8.27 17.61 12.23
C GLU A 64 7.40 16.37 12.34
N LYS A 65 6.53 16.30 13.36
CA LYS A 65 5.61 15.18 13.56
C LYS A 65 4.58 15.10 12.44
N VAL A 66 3.99 16.22 12.06
CA VAL A 66 3.03 16.29 10.94
C VAL A 66 3.69 15.84 9.64
N LYS A 67 4.90 16.31 9.38
CA LYS A 67 5.67 15.92 8.19
C LYS A 67 5.95 14.42 8.17
N THR A 68 6.28 13.83 9.31
CA THR A 68 6.51 12.39 9.44
C THR A 68 5.22 11.61 9.16
N ILE A 69 4.10 12.02 9.73
CA ILE A 69 2.80 11.37 9.50
C ILE A 69 2.42 11.44 8.02
N ASN A 70 2.55 12.60 7.39
CA ASN A 70 2.25 12.77 5.96
C ASN A 70 3.12 11.86 5.10
N LYS A 71 4.39 11.73 5.45
CA LYS A 71 5.32 10.85 4.76
C LYS A 71 4.88 9.39 4.85
N GLN A 72 4.45 8.96 6.05
CA GLN A 72 3.95 7.60 6.26
C GLN A 72 2.66 7.33 5.49
N VAL A 73 1.73 8.27 5.48
CA VAL A 73 0.47 8.15 4.73
C VAL A 73 0.75 7.99 3.23
N LYS A 74 1.63 8.81 2.66
CA LYS A 74 2.01 8.72 1.25
C LYS A 74 2.66 7.37 0.93
N LEU A 75 3.45 6.85 1.85
CA LEU A 75 4.09 5.56 1.69
C LEU A 75 3.08 4.42 1.72
N ILE A 76 2.08 4.47 2.60
CA ILE A 76 0.98 3.50 2.62
C ILE A 76 0.21 3.54 1.30
N GLU A 77 -0.10 4.73 0.77
CA GLU A 77 -0.74 4.88 -0.53
C GLU A 77 0.08 4.23 -1.65
N LYS A 78 1.38 4.45 -1.65
CA LYS A 78 2.29 3.86 -2.63
C LYS A 78 2.27 2.34 -2.56
N LEU A 79 2.37 1.77 -1.35
CA LEU A 79 2.35 0.33 -1.14
C LEU A 79 1.01 -0.29 -1.57
N VAL A 80 -0.10 0.38 -1.27
CA VAL A 80 -1.44 -0.06 -1.68
C VAL A 80 -1.55 -0.08 -3.21
N ASN A 81 -1.06 0.95 -3.88
CA ASN A 81 -1.05 1.03 -5.34
C ASN A 81 -0.20 -0.08 -5.96
N GLU A 82 0.99 -0.32 -5.40
CA GLU A 82 1.87 -1.40 -5.86
C GLU A 82 1.24 -2.77 -5.65
N PHE A 83 0.54 -2.98 -4.55
CA PHE A 83 -0.18 -4.22 -4.27
C PHE A 83 -1.30 -4.44 -5.27
N SER A 84 -2.07 -3.40 -5.59
CA SER A 84 -3.13 -3.46 -6.60
C SER A 84 -2.55 -3.78 -7.98
N ASP A 85 -1.46 -3.15 -8.37
CA ASP A 85 -0.78 -3.40 -9.64
C ASP A 85 -0.22 -4.83 -9.70
N PHE A 86 0.36 -5.30 -8.60
CA PHE A 86 0.83 -6.68 -8.48
C PHE A 86 -0.29 -7.68 -8.75
N ALA A 87 -1.47 -7.45 -8.18
CA ALA A 87 -2.61 -8.34 -8.35
C ALA A 87 -3.12 -8.38 -9.79
N ARG A 88 -2.92 -7.30 -10.57
CA ARG A 88 -3.33 -7.21 -11.97
C ARG A 88 -2.36 -7.87 -12.94
N MET A 89 -1.15 -8.19 -12.52
CA MET A 89 -0.14 -8.76 -13.42
C MET A 89 -0.54 -10.15 -13.90
N PRO A 90 -0.60 -10.36 -15.24
CA PRO A 90 -1.04 -11.64 -15.78
C PRO A 90 0.02 -12.74 -15.74
N LYS A 91 1.31 -12.40 -15.66
CA LYS A 91 2.40 -13.37 -15.73
C LYS A 91 3.03 -13.61 -14.36
N PRO A 92 3.12 -14.88 -13.90
CA PRO A 92 3.70 -15.20 -12.59
C PRO A 92 5.14 -14.73 -12.39
N ILE A 93 5.95 -14.68 -13.44
CA ILE A 93 7.35 -14.26 -13.39
C ILE A 93 7.46 -12.80 -13.00
N PHE A 94 6.66 -11.95 -13.64
CA PHE A 94 6.61 -10.52 -13.32
C PHE A 94 6.08 -10.27 -11.90
N LYS A 95 5.16 -11.11 -11.43
CA LYS A 95 4.66 -11.04 -10.06
C LYS A 95 5.75 -11.28 -9.04
N LYS A 96 6.65 -12.24 -9.27
CA LYS A 96 7.77 -12.51 -8.36
C LYS A 96 8.73 -11.33 -8.27
N ILE A 97 9.08 -10.72 -9.42
CA ILE A 97 9.97 -9.55 -9.47
C ILE A 97 9.34 -8.37 -8.75
N TYR A 98 8.06 -8.13 -8.99
CA TYR A 98 7.32 -7.04 -8.39
C TYR A 98 7.16 -7.23 -6.87
N LEU A 99 6.93 -8.46 -6.44
CA LEU A 99 6.86 -8.79 -5.02
C LEU A 99 8.17 -8.50 -4.30
N LYS A 100 9.31 -8.83 -4.92
CA LYS A 100 10.63 -8.49 -4.38
C LYS A 100 10.78 -6.98 -4.20
N LYS A 101 10.34 -6.20 -5.17
CA LYS A 101 10.37 -4.75 -5.10
C LYS A 101 9.52 -4.23 -3.93
N ILE A 102 8.31 -4.74 -3.76
CA ILE A 102 7.42 -4.35 -2.67
C ILE A 102 8.05 -4.69 -1.31
N VAL A 103 8.62 -5.88 -1.17
CA VAL A 103 9.29 -6.30 0.06
C VAL A 103 10.49 -5.40 0.35
N ASN A 104 11.29 -5.06 -0.66
CA ASN A 104 12.41 -4.14 -0.49
C ASN A 104 11.95 -2.75 -0.05
N ASP A 105 10.87 -2.24 -0.62
CA ASP A 105 10.29 -0.95 -0.23
C ASP A 105 9.81 -0.99 1.22
N CYS A 106 9.19 -2.09 1.65
CA CYS A 106 8.78 -2.30 3.04
C CYS A 106 9.97 -2.34 4.00
N LEU A 107 11.05 -3.02 3.60
CA LEU A 107 12.28 -3.10 4.40
C LEU A 107 12.95 -1.74 4.55
N LYS A 108 12.96 -0.93 3.49
CA LYS A 108 13.45 0.45 3.55
C LYS A 108 12.64 1.30 4.51
N LEU A 109 11.33 1.10 4.55
CA LEU A 109 10.45 1.76 5.49
C LEU A 109 10.80 1.41 6.93
N MET A 110 11.02 0.13 7.22
CA MET A 110 11.41 -0.33 8.55
C MET A 110 12.76 0.25 8.98
N LYS A 111 13.73 0.36 8.07
CA LYS A 111 15.04 0.94 8.34
C LYS A 111 14.97 2.44 8.65
N VAL A 112 14.07 3.16 8.02
CA VAL A 112 13.89 4.59 8.24
C VAL A 112 13.28 4.87 9.62
N ASN A 113 12.51 3.92 10.16
CA ASN A 113 11.86 4.06 11.47
C ASN A 113 12.76 3.62 12.65
N ASP A 114 13.87 2.99 12.38
CA ASP A 114 14.87 2.65 13.37
C ASP A 114 15.82 3.84 13.53
#